data_467d85149e8428a2f00cfd92f5abc987
#
_entry.id   467d85149e8428a2f00cfd92f5abc987
#
_cell.length_a   1.000
_cell.length_b   1.000
_cell.length_c   1.000
_cell.angle_alpha   90.00
_cell.angle_beta   90.00
_cell.angle_gamma   90.00
#
_symmetry.space_group_name_H-M   'P 1'
#
loop_
_entity.id
_entity.type
_entity.pdbx_description
1 polymer ?
#
loop_
_entity_poly.entity_id
_entity_poly.type
_entity_poly.pdbx_seq_one_letter_code
_entity_poly.pdbx_strand_id
1 'polypeptide(L)'
;MLDVDGIDTYYGDSQVLRDVSLSLKQGEVVGLLGRNGAGKTTTLRSITGVRPPRNGTIRLDGEDITGDDVATISRRGIKLVPEERRPFHELTVRENLTLGVDAQRENNWTTDRVLDEFPRLNERIGQDAGTLSGGEQQMLVIGMALVGNPRCILLDEPMEGLAPQIVDRIVKIINRIREAGVPTLLVEQNVKTCLDLIDRGYFLHKGEIKLAGTAAELRESTDEIERYLGV
;
A
#
# COMPACT_ATOMS: atom_id res chain seq x y z
N MET A 1 0.59 -11.82 -9.50
CA MET A 1 0.10 -10.54 -10.00
C MET A 1 -1.28 -10.29 -9.42
N LEU A 2 -1.63 -9.05 -9.08
CA LEU A 2 -2.94 -8.70 -8.55
C LEU A 2 -3.81 -8.10 -9.67
N ASP A 3 -5.02 -8.64 -9.83
CA ASP A 3 -6.02 -8.13 -10.76
C ASP A 3 -7.33 -7.86 -10.01
N VAL A 4 -7.86 -6.67 -10.17
CA VAL A 4 -9.16 -6.22 -9.66
C VAL A 4 -10.01 -5.86 -10.86
N ASP A 5 -11.17 -6.49 -11.00
CA ASP A 5 -12.03 -6.38 -12.18
C ASP A 5 -13.46 -6.06 -11.77
N GLY A 6 -13.89 -4.86 -12.14
CA GLY A 6 -15.27 -4.38 -12.01
C GLY A 6 -15.85 -4.41 -10.61
N ILE A 7 -15.06 -4.08 -9.57
CA ILE A 7 -15.58 -4.19 -8.20
C ILE A 7 -16.55 -3.06 -7.83
N ASP A 8 -17.67 -3.47 -7.24
CA ASP A 8 -18.65 -2.61 -6.57
C ASP A 8 -18.60 -2.83 -5.05
N THR A 9 -18.27 -1.80 -4.29
CA THR A 9 -18.17 -1.91 -2.83
C THR A 9 -19.11 -0.95 -2.11
N TYR A 10 -19.73 -1.45 -1.03
CA TYR A 10 -20.78 -0.76 -0.29
C TYR A 10 -20.51 -0.70 1.22
N TYR A 11 -21.00 0.36 1.85
CA TYR A 11 -21.19 0.47 3.30
C TYR A 11 -22.70 0.58 3.58
N GLY A 12 -23.29 -0.51 4.07
CA GLY A 12 -24.75 -0.63 4.09
C GLY A 12 -25.32 -0.51 2.68
N ASP A 13 -26.20 0.44 2.43
CA ASP A 13 -26.79 0.72 1.11
C ASP A 13 -26.02 1.78 0.31
N SER A 14 -25.00 2.41 0.91
CA SER A 14 -24.20 3.43 0.23
C SER A 14 -23.13 2.78 -0.63
N GLN A 15 -23.21 2.95 -1.94
CA GLN A 15 -22.18 2.51 -2.88
C GLN A 15 -21.01 3.50 -2.86
N VAL A 16 -19.80 2.99 -2.57
CA VAL A 16 -18.57 3.78 -2.52
C VAL A 16 -17.71 3.52 -3.74
N LEU A 17 -17.58 2.27 -4.21
CA LEU A 17 -16.87 1.94 -5.44
C LEU A 17 -17.86 1.48 -6.51
N ARG A 18 -17.61 1.89 -7.75
CA ARG A 18 -18.44 1.58 -8.93
C ARG A 18 -17.55 1.14 -10.07
N ASP A 19 -17.65 -0.12 -10.44
CA ASP A 19 -16.95 -0.72 -11.58
C ASP A 19 -15.44 -0.41 -11.57
N VAL A 20 -14.81 -0.52 -10.37
CA VAL A 20 -13.39 -0.19 -10.22
C VAL A 20 -12.54 -1.37 -10.69
N SER A 21 -11.70 -1.10 -11.68
CA SER A 21 -10.75 -2.07 -12.24
C SER A 21 -9.33 -1.52 -12.21
N LEU A 22 -8.40 -2.33 -11.69
CA LEU A 22 -6.97 -2.04 -11.69
C LEU A 22 -6.17 -3.34 -11.68
N SER A 23 -4.90 -3.27 -12.09
CA SER A 23 -4.01 -4.43 -12.03
C SER A 23 -2.60 -4.03 -11.62
N LEU A 24 -1.84 -4.97 -11.07
CA LEU A 24 -0.43 -4.82 -10.72
C LEU A 24 0.36 -5.97 -11.33
N LYS A 25 1.48 -5.66 -11.99
CA LYS A 25 2.44 -6.65 -12.50
C LYS A 25 3.62 -6.79 -11.54
N GLN A 26 4.37 -7.87 -11.73
CA GLN A 26 5.56 -8.13 -10.92
C GLN A 26 6.58 -6.98 -11.07
N GLY A 27 7.12 -6.51 -9.94
CA GLY A 27 8.10 -5.44 -9.88
C GLY A 27 7.56 -4.05 -10.27
N GLU A 28 6.24 -3.91 -10.42
CA GLU A 28 5.61 -2.65 -10.80
C GLU A 28 5.15 -1.86 -9.57
N VAL A 29 5.36 -0.56 -9.56
CA VAL A 29 4.75 0.37 -8.61
C VAL A 29 3.61 1.09 -9.30
N VAL A 30 2.39 0.80 -8.87
CA VAL A 30 1.15 1.38 -9.43
C VAL A 30 0.57 2.38 -8.45
N GLY A 31 0.27 3.59 -8.93
CA GLY A 31 -0.39 4.63 -8.14
C GLY A 31 -1.91 4.51 -8.17
N LEU A 32 -2.56 4.62 -7.02
CA LEU A 32 -4.00 4.90 -6.94
C LEU A 32 -4.16 6.30 -6.36
N LEU A 33 -4.43 7.25 -7.23
CA LEU A 33 -4.48 8.67 -6.96
C LEU A 33 -5.92 9.15 -6.77
N GLY A 34 -6.13 10.19 -5.99
CA GLY A 34 -7.45 10.79 -5.81
C GLY A 34 -7.57 11.57 -4.50
N ARG A 35 -8.62 12.38 -4.40
CA ARG A 35 -8.93 13.15 -3.18
C ARG A 35 -9.31 12.26 -2.00
N ASN A 36 -9.26 12.84 -0.79
CA ASN A 36 -9.87 12.21 0.38
C ASN A 36 -11.36 11.97 0.13
N GLY A 37 -11.83 10.77 0.49
CA GLY A 37 -13.20 10.33 0.19
C GLY A 37 -13.45 9.85 -1.23
N ALA A 38 -12.44 9.78 -2.11
CA ALA A 38 -12.62 9.26 -3.47
C ALA A 38 -12.88 7.74 -3.52
N GLY A 39 -12.53 7.01 -2.46
CA GLY A 39 -12.69 5.55 -2.38
C GLY A 39 -11.37 4.76 -2.29
N LYS A 40 -10.21 5.44 -2.22
CA LYS A 40 -8.87 4.82 -2.20
C LYS A 40 -8.73 3.75 -1.09
N THR A 41 -8.92 4.13 0.16
CA THR A 41 -8.88 3.19 1.31
C THR A 41 -9.94 2.10 1.21
N THR A 42 -11.11 2.41 0.61
CA THR A 42 -12.15 1.38 0.36
C THR A 42 -11.66 0.35 -0.65
N THR A 43 -10.94 0.78 -1.70
CA THR A 43 -10.32 -0.14 -2.67
C THR A 43 -9.33 -1.08 -1.96
N LEU A 44 -8.46 -0.55 -1.10
CA LEU A 44 -7.53 -1.37 -0.31
C LEU A 44 -8.27 -2.34 0.63
N ARG A 45 -9.33 -1.87 1.29
CA ARG A 45 -10.17 -2.70 2.17
C ARG A 45 -10.90 -3.80 1.40
N SER A 46 -11.27 -3.54 0.14
CA SER A 46 -11.86 -4.57 -0.73
C SER A 46 -10.83 -5.64 -1.10
N ILE A 47 -9.63 -5.23 -1.50
CA ILE A 47 -8.54 -6.14 -1.84
C ILE A 47 -8.11 -6.99 -0.65
N THR A 48 -8.10 -6.43 0.55
CA THR A 48 -7.65 -7.12 1.78
C THR A 48 -8.75 -7.90 2.51
N GLY A 49 -9.98 -7.95 1.97
CA GLY A 49 -11.08 -8.69 2.57
C GLY A 49 -11.73 -8.03 3.79
N VAL A 50 -11.27 -6.83 4.19
CA VAL A 50 -11.91 -6.04 5.28
C VAL A 50 -13.32 -5.60 4.88
N ARG A 51 -13.51 -5.29 3.60
CA ARG A 51 -14.79 -4.92 3.02
C ARG A 51 -14.94 -5.55 1.64
N PRO A 52 -15.36 -6.83 1.56
CA PRO A 52 -15.48 -7.52 0.28
C PRO A 52 -16.45 -6.79 -0.67
N PRO A 53 -16.15 -6.75 -1.97
CA PRO A 53 -17.05 -6.18 -2.96
C PRO A 53 -18.33 -7.03 -3.08
N ARG A 54 -19.44 -6.39 -3.48
CA ARG A 54 -20.69 -7.12 -3.81
C ARG A 54 -20.68 -7.71 -5.21
N ASN A 55 -19.98 -7.04 -6.14
CA ASN A 55 -19.82 -7.46 -7.53
C ASN A 55 -18.35 -7.30 -7.93
N GLY A 56 -18.00 -7.90 -9.06
CA GLY A 56 -16.62 -7.90 -9.58
C GLY A 56 -15.78 -9.03 -8.98
N THR A 57 -14.52 -9.09 -9.37
CA THR A 57 -13.58 -10.14 -8.92
C THR A 57 -12.22 -9.57 -8.57
N ILE A 58 -11.55 -10.20 -7.62
CA ILE A 58 -10.18 -9.89 -7.21
C ILE A 58 -9.37 -11.18 -7.33
N ARG A 59 -8.28 -11.14 -8.10
CA ARG A 59 -7.42 -12.31 -8.32
C ARG A 59 -5.97 -12.02 -7.94
N LEU A 60 -5.34 -12.98 -7.29
CA LEU A 60 -3.89 -12.98 -7.03
C LEU A 60 -3.26 -14.15 -7.77
N ASP A 61 -2.37 -13.85 -8.74
CA ASP A 61 -1.73 -14.83 -9.63
C ASP A 61 -2.74 -15.76 -10.36
N GLY A 62 -3.88 -15.19 -10.74
CA GLY A 62 -4.97 -15.88 -11.43
C GLY A 62 -5.95 -16.62 -10.50
N GLU A 63 -5.62 -16.80 -9.22
CA GLU A 63 -6.54 -17.38 -8.23
C GLU A 63 -7.53 -16.34 -7.73
N ASP A 64 -8.81 -16.67 -7.72
CA ASP A 64 -9.86 -15.82 -7.18
C ASP A 64 -9.75 -15.78 -5.64
N ILE A 65 -9.65 -14.56 -5.10
CA ILE A 65 -9.59 -14.28 -3.67
C ILE A 65 -10.75 -13.41 -3.21
N THR A 66 -11.74 -13.22 -4.09
CA THR A 66 -12.91 -12.38 -3.83
C THR A 66 -13.69 -12.92 -2.64
N GLY A 67 -13.80 -12.11 -1.58
CA GLY A 67 -14.53 -12.51 -0.38
C GLY A 67 -13.76 -13.43 0.59
N ASP A 68 -12.52 -13.78 0.30
CA ASP A 68 -11.64 -14.41 1.29
C ASP A 68 -11.52 -13.51 2.54
N ASP A 69 -11.35 -14.10 3.72
CA ASP A 69 -11.13 -13.36 4.94
C ASP A 69 -9.73 -12.72 4.99
N VAL A 70 -9.57 -11.69 5.83
CA VAL A 70 -8.32 -10.91 5.98
C VAL A 70 -7.11 -11.82 6.28
N ALA A 71 -7.28 -12.83 7.14
CA ALA A 71 -6.19 -13.71 7.53
C ALA A 71 -5.76 -14.60 6.35
N THR A 72 -6.70 -15.09 5.56
CA THR A 72 -6.44 -15.87 4.35
C THR A 72 -5.72 -15.03 3.30
N ILE A 73 -6.18 -13.81 3.02
CA ILE A 73 -5.54 -12.89 2.07
C ILE A 73 -4.11 -12.53 2.54
N SER A 74 -3.93 -12.27 3.83
CA SER A 74 -2.60 -12.01 4.40
C SER A 74 -1.67 -13.22 4.25
N ARG A 75 -2.14 -14.46 4.50
CA ARG A 75 -1.38 -15.69 4.26
C ARG A 75 -1.07 -15.92 2.79
N ARG A 76 -1.92 -15.50 1.86
CA ARG A 76 -1.63 -15.52 0.41
C ARG A 76 -0.53 -14.52 0.02
N GLY A 77 -0.18 -13.57 0.91
CA GLY A 77 0.93 -12.64 0.77
C GLY A 77 0.58 -11.23 0.33
N ILE A 78 -0.66 -10.84 0.41
CA ILE A 78 -1.02 -9.43 0.31
C ILE A 78 -0.81 -8.80 1.68
N LYS A 79 0.08 -7.81 1.77
CA LYS A 79 0.34 -7.06 3.01
C LYS A 79 -0.10 -5.62 2.83
N LEU A 80 -0.83 -5.11 3.82
CA LEU A 80 -1.29 -3.72 3.88
C LEU A 80 -0.49 -2.95 4.92
N VAL A 81 0.06 -1.81 4.51
CA VAL A 81 0.56 -0.75 5.39
C VAL A 81 -0.52 0.32 5.44
N PRO A 82 -1.30 0.42 6.52
CA PRO A 82 -2.38 1.39 6.62
C PRO A 82 -1.84 2.81 6.86
N GLU A 83 -2.64 3.82 6.53
CA GLU A 83 -2.38 5.24 6.82
C GLU A 83 -2.13 5.47 8.32
N GLU A 84 -2.92 4.80 9.15
CA GLU A 84 -2.80 4.86 10.60
C GLU A 84 -1.55 4.06 11.05
N ARG A 85 -0.48 4.75 11.35
CA ARG A 85 0.80 4.21 11.82
C ARG A 85 0.63 3.54 13.17
N ARG A 86 0.15 2.29 13.22
CA ARG A 86 -0.18 1.58 14.45
C ARG A 86 0.70 0.34 14.65
N PRO A 87 1.97 0.50 15.01
CA PRO A 87 2.71 -0.63 15.56
C PRO A 87 2.10 -1.01 16.93
N PHE A 88 2.45 -2.17 17.44
CA PHE A 88 2.10 -2.56 18.80
C PHE A 88 2.95 -1.74 19.78
N HIS A 89 2.38 -0.69 20.33
CA HIS A 89 3.08 0.35 21.09
C HIS A 89 3.81 -0.16 22.32
N GLU A 90 3.27 -1.19 23.01
CA GLU A 90 3.84 -1.82 24.20
C GLU A 90 4.92 -2.86 23.89
N LEU A 91 5.11 -3.19 22.61
CA LEU A 91 6.15 -4.09 22.16
C LEU A 91 7.36 -3.30 21.65
N THR A 92 8.53 -3.88 21.82
CA THR A 92 9.77 -3.34 21.26
C THR A 92 9.77 -3.36 19.73
N VAL A 93 10.65 -2.60 19.10
CA VAL A 93 10.86 -2.64 17.63
C VAL A 93 11.12 -4.08 17.16
N ARG A 94 11.98 -4.84 17.86
CA ARG A 94 12.29 -6.23 17.54
C ARG A 94 11.05 -7.12 17.59
N GLU A 95 10.25 -7.02 18.66
CA GLU A 95 9.05 -7.82 18.82
C GLU A 95 8.01 -7.50 17.75
N ASN A 96 7.81 -6.22 17.42
CA ASN A 96 6.95 -5.80 16.30
C ASN A 96 7.39 -6.44 14.98
N LEU A 97 8.68 -6.38 14.64
CA LEU A 97 9.20 -7.03 13.43
C LEU A 97 8.99 -8.54 13.46
N THR A 98 9.20 -9.19 14.62
CA THR A 98 9.00 -10.64 14.77
C THR A 98 7.56 -11.06 14.49
N LEU A 99 6.57 -10.24 14.90
CA LEU A 99 5.15 -10.49 14.61
C LEU A 99 4.83 -10.42 13.11
N GLY A 100 5.61 -9.67 12.34
CA GLY A 100 5.44 -9.57 10.88
C GLY A 100 5.95 -10.80 10.11
N VAL A 101 6.82 -11.63 10.73
CA VAL A 101 7.47 -12.75 10.04
C VAL A 101 6.46 -13.82 9.65
N ASP A 102 6.48 -14.21 8.37
CA ASP A 102 5.74 -15.37 7.86
C ASP A 102 6.73 -16.53 7.62
N ALA A 103 6.75 -17.47 8.57
CA ALA A 103 7.66 -18.61 8.54
C ALA A 103 7.42 -19.60 7.37
N GLN A 104 6.30 -19.48 6.67
CA GLN A 104 5.95 -20.34 5.53
C GLN A 104 6.43 -19.79 4.18
N ARG A 105 7.05 -18.60 4.17
CA ARG A 105 7.51 -17.92 2.95
C ARG A 105 9.02 -17.94 2.83
N GLU A 106 9.50 -17.96 1.59
CA GLU A 106 10.92 -17.73 1.30
C GLU A 106 11.36 -16.40 1.91
N ASN A 107 12.46 -16.44 2.65
CA ASN A 107 12.88 -15.35 3.51
C ASN A 107 13.83 -14.37 2.78
N ASN A 108 13.30 -13.62 1.80
CA ASN A 108 14.05 -12.57 1.10
C ASN A 108 14.19 -11.29 1.93
N TRP A 109 13.18 -10.98 2.77
CA TRP A 109 13.17 -9.86 3.69
C TRP A 109 13.32 -10.36 5.13
N THR A 110 14.56 -10.69 5.52
CA THR A 110 14.87 -11.03 6.92
C THR A 110 14.76 -9.81 7.81
N THR A 111 14.58 -10.02 9.12
CA THR A 111 14.63 -8.92 10.10
C THR A 111 15.91 -8.11 9.99
N ASP A 112 17.07 -8.80 9.83
CA ASP A 112 18.36 -8.13 9.70
C ASP A 112 18.42 -7.26 8.44
N ARG A 113 17.97 -7.77 7.29
CA ARG A 113 17.89 -6.99 6.06
C ARG A 113 16.98 -5.75 6.20
N VAL A 114 15.83 -5.90 6.86
CA VAL A 114 14.94 -4.76 7.14
C VAL A 114 15.63 -3.74 8.04
N LEU A 115 16.36 -4.17 9.05
CA LEU A 115 17.12 -3.28 9.94
C LEU A 115 18.28 -2.57 9.22
N ASP A 116 18.91 -3.22 8.24
CA ASP A 116 19.92 -2.59 7.38
C ASP A 116 19.32 -1.46 6.52
N GLU A 117 18.10 -1.66 6.00
CA GLU A 117 17.39 -0.62 5.26
C GLU A 117 16.86 0.52 6.16
N PHE A 118 16.62 0.23 7.43
CA PHE A 118 16.13 1.18 8.43
C PHE A 118 17.10 1.33 9.62
N PRO A 119 18.28 1.95 9.46
CA PRO A 119 19.29 2.04 10.53
C PRO A 119 18.76 2.67 11.82
N ARG A 120 17.80 3.60 11.73
CA ARG A 120 17.15 4.21 12.91
C ARG A 120 16.34 3.22 13.74
N LEU A 121 15.70 2.24 13.09
CA LEU A 121 15.02 1.16 13.81
C LEU A 121 16.03 0.23 14.48
N ASN A 122 17.17 -0.03 13.82
CA ASN A 122 18.23 -0.84 14.38
C ASN A 122 18.85 -0.20 15.64
N GLU A 123 19.13 1.11 15.61
CA GLU A 123 19.59 1.88 16.78
C GLU A 123 18.62 1.79 17.97
N ARG A 124 17.34 1.55 17.72
CA ARG A 124 16.24 1.57 18.70
C ARG A 124 15.58 0.21 18.88
N ILE A 125 16.25 -0.86 18.48
CA ILE A 125 15.68 -2.21 18.34
C ILE A 125 15.07 -2.76 19.64
N GLY A 126 15.57 -2.35 20.79
CA GLY A 126 15.08 -2.71 22.13
C GLY A 126 14.13 -1.69 22.75
N GLN A 127 13.77 -0.61 22.05
CA GLN A 127 12.84 0.42 22.56
C GLN A 127 11.40 0.05 22.22
N ASP A 128 10.48 0.45 23.09
CA ASP A 128 9.04 0.30 22.85
C ASP A 128 8.60 1.17 21.67
N ALA A 129 7.84 0.58 20.77
CA ALA A 129 7.41 1.24 19.54
C ALA A 129 6.57 2.51 19.80
N GLY A 130 5.89 2.58 20.93
CA GLY A 130 5.15 3.77 21.36
C GLY A 130 6.03 4.99 21.66
N THR A 131 7.35 4.80 21.88
CA THR A 131 8.30 5.89 22.14
C THR A 131 8.95 6.45 20.86
N LEU A 132 8.70 5.81 19.72
CA LEU A 132 9.22 6.24 18.43
C LEU A 132 8.49 7.48 17.91
N SER A 133 9.20 8.30 17.12
CA SER A 133 8.57 9.38 16.35
C SER A 133 7.61 8.80 15.30
N GLY A 134 6.61 9.59 14.84
CA GLY A 134 5.66 9.13 13.83
C GLY A 134 6.33 8.62 12.53
N GLY A 135 7.46 9.21 12.12
CA GLY A 135 8.23 8.71 10.99
C GLY A 135 8.94 7.38 11.25
N GLU A 136 9.44 7.16 12.46
CA GLU A 136 10.04 5.88 12.87
C GLU A 136 8.96 4.79 13.00
N GLN A 137 7.77 5.14 13.50
CA GLN A 137 6.62 4.23 13.53
C GLN A 137 6.18 3.82 12.12
N GLN A 138 6.14 4.78 11.17
CA GLN A 138 5.86 4.48 9.77
C GLN A 138 6.87 3.51 9.17
N MET A 139 8.17 3.75 9.40
CA MET A 139 9.24 2.84 8.95
C MET A 139 9.08 1.45 9.58
N LEU A 140 8.68 1.37 10.86
CA LEU A 140 8.45 0.11 11.56
C LEU A 140 7.28 -0.67 10.94
N VAL A 141 6.15 -0.02 10.66
CA VAL A 141 4.98 -0.70 10.05
C VAL A 141 5.31 -1.19 8.63
N ILE A 142 6.07 -0.41 7.84
CA ILE A 142 6.57 -0.87 6.54
C ILE A 142 7.51 -2.08 6.74
N GLY A 143 8.42 -2.01 7.71
CA GLY A 143 9.31 -3.13 8.06
C GLY A 143 8.55 -4.39 8.44
N MET A 144 7.49 -4.30 9.25
CA MET A 144 6.62 -5.41 9.62
C MET A 144 5.95 -6.05 8.39
N ALA A 145 5.53 -5.26 7.42
CA ALA A 145 4.98 -5.77 6.17
C ALA A 145 6.04 -6.50 5.33
N LEU A 146 7.27 -5.97 5.29
CA LEU A 146 8.38 -6.55 4.51
C LEU A 146 8.87 -7.88 5.09
N VAL A 147 9.06 -8.01 6.42
CA VAL A 147 9.49 -9.29 7.03
C VAL A 147 8.48 -10.42 6.82
N GLY A 148 7.22 -10.07 6.49
CA GLY A 148 6.20 -11.02 6.03
C GLY A 148 6.41 -11.51 4.60
N ASN A 149 7.48 -11.14 3.91
CA ASN A 149 7.82 -11.52 2.54
C ASN A 149 6.62 -11.43 1.59
N PRO A 150 6.12 -10.21 1.34
CA PRO A 150 4.90 -10.00 0.58
C PRO A 150 5.05 -10.43 -0.88
N ARG A 151 4.00 -11.04 -1.44
CA ARG A 151 3.81 -11.20 -2.90
C ARG A 151 3.26 -9.93 -3.55
N CYS A 152 2.57 -9.12 -2.74
CA CYS A 152 2.06 -7.80 -3.13
C CYS A 152 1.98 -6.94 -1.87
N ILE A 153 2.43 -5.69 -1.95
CA ILE A 153 2.33 -4.73 -0.86
C ILE A 153 1.41 -3.57 -1.25
N LEU A 154 0.53 -3.21 -0.33
CA LEU A 154 -0.40 -2.09 -0.46
C LEU A 154 0.02 -1.04 0.56
N LEU A 155 0.29 0.19 0.10
CA LEU A 155 0.74 1.30 0.93
C LEU A 155 -0.33 2.41 0.90
N ASP A 156 -0.99 2.65 2.03
CA ASP A 156 -2.05 3.67 2.15
C ASP A 156 -1.46 4.96 2.70
N GLU A 157 -1.26 5.95 1.86
CA GLU A 157 -0.73 7.29 2.14
C GLU A 157 0.54 7.26 3.04
N PRO A 158 1.57 6.47 2.65
CA PRO A 158 2.71 6.19 3.52
C PRO A 158 3.58 7.43 3.82
N MET A 159 3.42 8.49 3.05
CA MET A 159 4.22 9.72 3.16
C MET A 159 3.48 10.88 3.81
N GLU A 160 2.17 10.74 4.11
CA GLU A 160 1.36 11.84 4.61
C GLU A 160 1.84 12.36 5.97
N GLY A 161 1.94 13.69 6.10
CA GLY A 161 2.30 14.38 7.35
C GLY A 161 3.70 14.07 7.88
N LEU A 162 4.61 13.55 7.03
CA LEU A 162 5.99 13.24 7.41
C LEU A 162 6.96 14.34 7.01
N ALA A 163 8.06 14.45 7.78
CA ALA A 163 9.15 15.34 7.43
C ALA A 163 9.84 14.90 6.13
N PRO A 164 10.34 15.83 5.28
CA PRO A 164 10.95 15.52 4.00
C PRO A 164 12.03 14.42 4.05
N GLN A 165 12.86 14.42 5.09
CA GLN A 165 13.92 13.42 5.27
C GLN A 165 13.36 11.99 5.47
N ILE A 166 12.18 11.85 6.04
CA ILE A 166 11.51 10.56 6.20
C ILE A 166 10.87 10.15 4.89
N VAL A 167 10.24 11.09 4.18
CA VAL A 167 9.70 10.85 2.83
C VAL A 167 10.80 10.30 1.91
N ASP A 168 11.99 10.93 1.87
CA ASP A 168 13.13 10.47 1.07
C ASP A 168 13.55 9.02 1.41
N ARG A 169 13.43 8.62 2.68
CA ARG A 169 13.71 7.24 3.09
C ARG A 169 12.64 6.27 2.59
N ILE A 170 11.36 6.63 2.72
CA ILE A 170 10.24 5.81 2.22
C ILE A 170 10.35 5.64 0.71
N VAL A 171 10.68 6.70 -0.02
CA VAL A 171 10.95 6.65 -1.47
C VAL A 171 12.04 5.62 -1.80
N LYS A 172 13.16 5.64 -1.07
CA LYS A 172 14.24 4.66 -1.26
C LYS A 172 13.76 3.23 -1.00
N ILE A 173 12.96 3.02 0.04
CA ILE A 173 12.41 1.70 0.36
C ILE A 173 11.45 1.22 -0.73
N ILE A 174 10.56 2.07 -1.24
CA ILE A 174 9.66 1.72 -2.36
C ILE A 174 10.49 1.28 -3.58
N ASN A 175 11.59 1.97 -3.89
CA ASN A 175 12.48 1.56 -4.96
C ASN A 175 13.17 0.20 -4.67
N ARG A 176 13.59 -0.07 -3.42
CA ARG A 176 14.12 -1.40 -3.04
C ARG A 176 13.09 -2.52 -3.16
N ILE A 177 11.84 -2.24 -2.81
CA ILE A 177 10.71 -3.17 -2.98
C ILE A 177 10.51 -3.48 -4.47
N ARG A 178 10.54 -2.43 -5.32
CA ARG A 178 10.49 -2.56 -6.79
C ARG A 178 11.65 -3.42 -7.31
N GLU A 179 12.90 -3.11 -6.92
CA GLU A 179 14.10 -3.86 -7.32
C GLU A 179 14.04 -5.33 -6.89
N ALA A 180 13.40 -5.63 -5.76
CA ALA A 180 13.14 -6.97 -5.28
C ALA A 180 11.99 -7.69 -6.05
N GLY A 181 11.37 -7.02 -7.02
CA GLY A 181 10.31 -7.59 -7.85
C GLY A 181 8.93 -7.67 -7.18
N VAL A 182 8.73 -7.00 -6.03
CA VAL A 182 7.45 -7.04 -5.31
C VAL A 182 6.49 -6.00 -5.90
N PRO A 183 5.31 -6.43 -6.42
CA PRO A 183 4.26 -5.51 -6.88
C PRO A 183 3.80 -4.60 -5.74
N THR A 184 3.68 -3.31 -6.02
CA THR A 184 3.30 -2.31 -5.03
C THR A 184 2.12 -1.48 -5.52
N LEU A 185 1.03 -1.42 -4.74
CA LEU A 185 -0.02 -0.42 -4.92
C LEU A 185 0.23 0.73 -3.94
N LEU A 186 0.60 1.88 -4.49
CA LEU A 186 0.85 3.10 -3.74
C LEU A 186 -0.38 4.01 -3.82
N VAL A 187 -1.07 4.17 -2.70
CA VAL A 187 -2.20 5.09 -2.58
C VAL A 187 -1.69 6.43 -2.08
N GLU A 188 -2.00 7.50 -2.79
CA GLU A 188 -1.56 8.85 -2.42
C GLU A 188 -2.58 9.91 -2.86
N GLN A 189 -2.60 11.01 -2.10
CA GLN A 189 -3.32 12.22 -2.48
C GLN A 189 -2.40 13.20 -3.22
N ASN A 190 -1.12 13.24 -2.87
CA ASN A 190 -0.15 14.11 -3.52
C ASN A 190 0.29 13.52 -4.87
N VAL A 191 -0.40 13.95 -5.92
CA VAL A 191 -0.19 13.47 -7.30
C VAL A 191 1.27 13.66 -7.73
N LYS A 192 1.85 14.84 -7.48
CA LYS A 192 3.22 15.17 -7.93
C LYS A 192 4.24 14.20 -7.36
N THR A 193 4.24 14.01 -6.04
CA THR A 193 5.18 13.09 -5.37
C THR A 193 4.96 11.65 -5.83
N CYS A 194 3.70 11.24 -6.02
CA CYS A 194 3.38 9.90 -6.46
C CYS A 194 3.88 9.63 -7.88
N LEU A 195 3.65 10.57 -8.83
CA LEU A 195 4.07 10.42 -10.22
C LEU A 195 5.59 10.24 -10.42
N ASP A 196 6.40 10.68 -9.45
CA ASP A 196 7.85 10.47 -9.49
C ASP A 196 8.27 9.05 -9.07
N LEU A 197 7.35 8.28 -8.47
CA LEU A 197 7.61 6.95 -7.93
C LEU A 197 6.99 5.81 -8.74
N ILE A 198 5.85 6.07 -9.39
CA ILE A 198 5.07 5.04 -10.03
C ILE A 198 5.49 4.81 -11.49
N ASP A 199 5.24 3.60 -11.98
CA ASP A 199 5.39 3.25 -13.39
C ASP A 199 4.14 3.65 -14.18
N ARG A 200 2.96 3.43 -13.58
CA ARG A 200 1.65 3.84 -14.10
C ARG A 200 0.68 4.04 -12.93
N GLY A 201 -0.48 4.62 -13.20
CA GLY A 201 -1.45 4.87 -12.15
C GLY A 201 -2.89 4.95 -12.65
N TYR A 202 -3.76 5.00 -11.67
CA TYR A 202 -5.19 5.17 -11.81
C TYR A 202 -5.64 6.38 -11.01
N PHE A 203 -6.46 7.23 -11.59
CA PHE A 203 -7.06 8.36 -10.88
C PHE A 203 -8.50 8.03 -10.51
N LEU A 204 -8.75 7.92 -9.21
CA LEU A 204 -10.05 7.60 -8.63
C LEU A 204 -10.79 8.88 -8.23
N HIS A 205 -12.01 9.03 -8.72
CA HIS A 205 -12.90 10.14 -8.36
C HIS A 205 -14.32 9.64 -8.09
N LYS A 206 -14.85 9.91 -6.90
CA LYS A 206 -16.20 9.50 -6.47
C LYS A 206 -16.50 8.02 -6.71
N GLY A 207 -15.53 7.17 -6.42
CA GLY A 207 -15.65 5.72 -6.53
C GLY A 207 -15.47 5.14 -7.92
N GLU A 208 -15.05 5.90 -8.91
CA GLU A 208 -14.82 5.45 -10.28
C GLU A 208 -13.42 5.81 -10.78
N ILE A 209 -12.79 4.94 -11.57
CA ILE A 209 -11.55 5.28 -12.27
C ILE A 209 -11.89 6.22 -13.43
N LYS A 210 -11.32 7.41 -13.41
CA LYS A 210 -11.54 8.44 -14.44
C LYS A 210 -10.40 8.51 -15.44
N LEU A 211 -9.16 8.26 -14.98
CA LEU A 211 -7.97 8.26 -15.82
C LEU A 211 -7.10 7.05 -15.43
N ALA A 212 -6.45 6.47 -16.41
CA ALA A 212 -5.44 5.44 -16.22
C ALA A 212 -4.37 5.58 -17.30
N GLY A 213 -3.10 5.40 -16.94
CA GLY A 213 -2.00 5.52 -17.88
C GLY A 213 -0.64 5.37 -17.20
N THR A 214 0.42 5.46 -17.98
CA THR A 214 1.80 5.57 -17.49
C THR A 214 1.98 6.86 -16.68
N ALA A 215 3.01 6.92 -15.86
CA ALA A 215 3.34 8.15 -15.12
C ALA A 215 3.57 9.35 -16.07
N ALA A 216 4.09 9.11 -17.29
CA ALA A 216 4.29 10.16 -18.29
C ALA A 216 2.95 10.69 -18.83
N GLU A 217 2.03 9.81 -19.23
CA GLU A 217 0.70 10.18 -19.72
C GLU A 217 -0.12 10.91 -18.64
N LEU A 218 -0.03 10.48 -17.38
CA LEU A 218 -0.71 11.15 -16.27
C LEU A 218 -0.11 12.53 -15.98
N ARG A 219 1.20 12.74 -16.18
CA ARG A 219 1.82 14.08 -16.10
C ARG A 219 1.30 15.02 -17.18
N GLU A 220 1.09 14.53 -18.39
CA GLU A 220 0.51 15.32 -19.48
C GLU A 220 -0.96 15.65 -19.23
N SER A 221 -1.67 14.83 -18.43
CA SER A 221 -3.07 15.01 -18.06
C SER A 221 -3.27 15.81 -16.77
N THR A 222 -2.26 16.54 -16.28
CA THR A 222 -2.30 17.27 -15.00
C THR A 222 -3.48 18.23 -14.92
N ASP A 223 -3.80 18.99 -15.97
CA ASP A 223 -4.94 19.91 -16.02
C ASP A 223 -6.29 19.19 -15.81
N GLU A 224 -6.42 17.97 -16.33
CA GLU A 224 -7.63 17.15 -16.14
C GLU A 224 -7.70 16.61 -14.72
N ILE A 225 -6.58 16.15 -14.18
CA ILE A 225 -6.46 15.71 -12.79
C ILE A 225 -6.81 16.85 -11.82
N GLU A 226 -6.30 18.07 -12.07
CA GLU A 226 -6.59 19.25 -11.24
C GLU A 226 -8.08 19.60 -11.24
N ARG A 227 -8.79 19.46 -12.36
CA ARG A 227 -10.25 19.62 -12.41
C ARG A 227 -10.97 18.65 -11.48
N TYR A 228 -10.53 17.38 -11.42
CA TYR A 228 -11.09 16.38 -10.50
C TYR A 228 -10.68 16.64 -9.05
N LEU A 229 -9.51 17.24 -8.84
CA LEU A 229 -9.04 17.67 -7.52
C LEU A 229 -9.76 18.94 -7.03
N GLY A 230 -10.38 19.71 -7.94
CA GLY A 230 -11.11 20.95 -7.60
C GLY A 230 -10.19 22.09 -7.17
N VAL A 231 -9.01 22.16 -7.78
CA VAL A 231 -8.04 23.28 -7.68
C VAL A 231 -8.00 24.01 -8.98
#